data_a7e8511cac2aa39c45c922f138e962cd
#
_entry.id   a7e8511cac2aa39c45c922f138e962cd
#
_cell.length_a   1.000
_cell.length_b   1.000
_cell.length_c   1.000
_cell.angle_alpha   90.00
_cell.angle_beta   90.00
_cell.angle_gamma   90.00
#
_symmetry.space_group_name_H-M   'P 1'
#
loop_
_entity.id
_entity.type
_entity.pdbx_description
1 polymer ?
#
loop_
_entity_poly.entity_id
_entity_poly.type
_entity_poly.pdbx_seq_one_letter_code
_entity_poly.pdbx_strand_id
1 'polypeptide(L)'
;MSKKMRLWMAGTVGVLMAGFMSVSVYALEEKDVIGTWYVNELSMGEGASFHPGAMGMEVTVDIKEDGKMETTSSVYGEEPEVDESEWKIENDKILMTHNDQTEECEYKDGKITLTADGTTMILSQEKEEYEPYVPGKPVENPTMKDFEGEWSCTLMEAFGMQMPVNADFTGFEMSMSVEDGKAEIILIESGEETKVELQGDVEGNALVLKAVTEDEAGTMFFSLDNMKFNLLDDGKLCLI
;
A
#
# COMPACT_ATOMS: atom_id res chain seq x y z
N MET A 1 -29.02 -15.39 -25.29
CA MET A 1 -28.53 -16.57 -26.01
C MET A 1 -27.08 -16.33 -26.32
N SER A 2 -26.22 -16.85 -25.48
CA SER A 2 -25.44 -18.07 -25.67
C SER A 2 -24.38 -17.99 -26.77
N LYS A 3 -23.07 -18.01 -26.41
CA LYS A 3 -22.15 -19.13 -26.68
C LYS A 3 -20.74 -18.82 -26.14
N LYS A 4 -20.40 -19.41 -25.04
CA LYS A 4 -19.24 -20.26 -24.74
C LYS A 4 -18.12 -20.22 -25.81
N MET A 5 -16.99 -19.62 -25.46
CA MET A 5 -15.73 -19.86 -26.14
C MET A 5 -14.88 -20.77 -25.23
N ARG A 6 -14.84 -22.06 -25.57
CA ARG A 6 -13.93 -23.03 -24.98
C ARG A 6 -12.54 -22.85 -25.57
N LEU A 7 -11.58 -22.53 -24.73
CA LEU A 7 -10.17 -22.54 -25.08
C LEU A 7 -9.66 -23.97 -25.10
N TRP A 8 -9.15 -24.39 -26.24
CA TRP A 8 -8.42 -25.65 -26.41
C TRP A 8 -7.00 -25.47 -25.89
N MET A 9 -6.62 -26.26 -24.89
CA MET A 9 -5.20 -26.51 -24.62
C MET A 9 -4.86 -27.89 -25.17
N ALA A 10 -4.12 -27.88 -26.28
CA ALA A 10 -3.46 -29.06 -26.81
C ALA A 10 -2.16 -29.28 -26.06
N GLY A 11 -1.99 -30.47 -25.52
CA GLY A 11 -0.83 -30.85 -24.76
C GLY A 11 0.45 -30.98 -25.60
N THR A 12 1.56 -30.60 -24.99
CA THR A 12 2.88 -31.08 -25.37
C THR A 12 3.47 -31.74 -24.13
N VAL A 13 3.50 -33.07 -24.18
CA VAL A 13 4.23 -33.88 -23.21
C VAL A 13 5.72 -33.73 -23.50
N GLY A 14 6.37 -32.85 -22.79
CA GLY A 14 7.82 -32.80 -22.70
C GLY A 14 8.25 -33.60 -21.49
N VAL A 15 8.87 -34.76 -21.72
CA VAL A 15 9.59 -35.49 -20.66
C VAL A 15 10.80 -34.66 -20.27
N LEU A 16 10.69 -33.88 -19.21
CA LEU A 16 11.82 -33.28 -18.53
C LEU A 16 12.29 -34.24 -17.46
N MET A 17 13.49 -34.73 -17.64
CA MET A 17 14.24 -35.47 -16.62
C MET A 17 14.22 -34.63 -15.34
N ALA A 18 13.55 -35.16 -14.32
CA ALA A 18 13.62 -34.68 -12.97
C ALA A 18 15.05 -34.90 -12.45
N GLY A 19 15.87 -33.86 -12.58
CA GLY A 19 16.97 -33.69 -11.66
C GLY A 19 16.31 -33.46 -10.30
N PHE A 20 16.35 -34.47 -9.43
CA PHE A 20 16.07 -34.32 -8.02
C PHE A 20 17.11 -33.36 -7.45
N MET A 21 16.88 -32.07 -7.55
CA MET A 21 17.40 -31.16 -6.56
C MET A 21 16.60 -31.50 -5.30
N SER A 22 17.23 -32.20 -4.39
CA SER A 22 16.78 -32.30 -3.02
C SER A 22 16.76 -30.87 -2.47
N VAL A 23 15.63 -30.19 -2.60
CA VAL A 23 15.32 -29.03 -1.76
C VAL A 23 15.28 -29.65 -0.37
N SER A 24 16.31 -29.41 0.42
CA SER A 24 16.29 -29.71 1.84
C SER A 24 15.18 -28.84 2.40
N VAL A 25 14.00 -29.40 2.57
CA VAL A 25 12.96 -28.79 3.40
C VAL A 25 13.50 -28.90 4.80
N TYR A 26 14.20 -27.86 5.26
CA TYR A 26 14.55 -27.76 6.67
C TYR A 26 13.23 -27.57 7.39
N ALA A 27 12.91 -28.50 8.30
CA ALA A 27 11.80 -28.32 9.22
C ALA A 27 12.04 -27.02 10.01
N LEU A 28 11.01 -26.22 10.16
CA LEU A 28 11.07 -24.99 10.95
C LEU A 28 11.35 -25.34 12.42
N GLU A 29 12.42 -24.80 13.00
CA GLU A 29 12.80 -25.02 14.38
C GLU A 29 12.52 -23.76 15.21
N GLU A 30 12.25 -23.91 16.52
CA GLU A 30 12.00 -22.78 17.43
C GLU A 30 13.11 -21.72 17.38
N LYS A 31 14.37 -22.13 17.27
CA LYS A 31 15.51 -21.22 17.15
C LYS A 31 15.46 -20.28 15.94
N ASP A 32 14.70 -20.66 14.90
CA ASP A 32 14.58 -19.87 13.67
C ASP A 32 13.60 -18.72 13.85
N VAL A 33 12.71 -18.81 14.86
CA VAL A 33 11.67 -17.83 15.12
C VAL A 33 11.84 -17.06 16.43
N ILE A 34 12.62 -17.58 17.39
CA ILE A 34 12.89 -16.87 18.64
C ILE A 34 13.69 -15.60 18.36
N GLY A 35 13.25 -14.49 18.98
CA GLY A 35 13.88 -13.18 18.87
C GLY A 35 12.89 -12.05 18.63
N THR A 36 13.43 -10.86 18.41
CA THR A 36 12.64 -9.67 18.13
C THR A 36 12.39 -9.54 16.64
N TRP A 37 11.14 -9.33 16.28
CA TRP A 37 10.63 -9.16 14.92
C TRP A 37 10.01 -7.79 14.77
N TYR A 38 10.22 -7.15 13.63
CA TYR A 38 9.68 -5.84 13.29
C TYR A 38 8.67 -5.99 12.17
N VAL A 39 7.50 -5.40 12.33
CA VAL A 39 6.54 -5.30 11.23
C VAL A 39 7.04 -4.24 10.28
N ASN A 40 7.54 -4.65 9.12
CA ASN A 40 8.07 -3.75 8.10
C ASN A 40 7.06 -3.46 6.99
N GLU A 41 6.02 -4.30 6.89
CA GLU A 41 5.03 -4.18 5.83
C GLU A 41 3.64 -4.54 6.34
N LEU A 42 2.66 -3.71 6.01
CA LEU A 42 1.24 -3.91 6.24
C LEU A 42 0.51 -3.87 4.91
N SER A 43 -0.45 -4.77 4.73
CA SER A 43 -1.35 -4.78 3.58
C SER A 43 -2.78 -4.98 4.06
N MET A 44 -3.73 -4.24 3.51
CA MET A 44 -5.16 -4.40 3.76
C MET A 44 -5.82 -4.89 2.48
N GLY A 45 -6.51 -6.04 2.56
CA GLY A 45 -7.12 -6.65 1.38
C GLY A 45 -6.08 -7.20 0.38
N GLU A 46 -6.40 -7.19 -0.92
CA GLU A 46 -5.52 -7.60 -2.02
C GLU A 46 -4.66 -6.43 -2.56
N GLY A 47 -4.66 -5.32 -1.85
CA GLY A 47 -4.08 -4.07 -2.31
C GLY A 47 -2.59 -3.91 -2.07
N ALA A 48 -2.13 -2.67 -2.24
CA ALA A 48 -0.75 -2.32 -2.04
C ALA A 48 -0.36 -2.39 -0.56
N SER A 49 0.84 -2.86 -0.31
CA SER A 49 1.43 -2.84 1.01
C SER A 49 2.13 -1.51 1.30
N PHE A 50 2.28 -1.18 2.56
CA PHE A 50 2.95 0.01 3.03
C PHE A 50 3.72 -0.26 4.33
N HIS A 51 4.72 0.55 4.61
CA HIS A 51 5.45 0.48 5.87
C HIS A 51 4.63 1.11 7.00
N PRO A 52 4.50 0.48 8.20
CA PRO A 52 3.71 1.03 9.32
C PRO A 52 4.08 2.46 9.70
N GLY A 53 5.36 2.82 9.58
CA GLY A 53 5.87 4.17 9.80
C GLY A 53 5.21 5.25 8.95
N ALA A 54 4.62 4.89 7.80
CA ALA A 54 3.83 5.82 6.98
C ALA A 54 2.61 6.35 7.74
N MET A 55 2.09 5.57 8.66
CA MET A 55 0.98 5.92 9.56
C MET A 55 1.47 6.35 10.96
N GLY A 56 2.77 6.57 11.14
CA GLY A 56 3.34 6.86 12.45
C GLY A 56 3.24 5.69 13.43
N MET A 57 3.11 4.47 12.92
CA MET A 57 3.02 3.26 13.74
C MET A 57 4.37 2.56 13.81
N GLU A 58 4.66 1.98 14.95
CA GLU A 58 5.75 1.02 15.14
C GLU A 58 5.19 -0.21 15.84
N VAL A 59 5.46 -1.38 15.29
CA VAL A 59 5.01 -2.66 15.85
C VAL A 59 6.19 -3.61 15.91
N THR A 60 6.46 -4.15 17.10
CA THR A 60 7.47 -5.17 17.33
C THR A 60 6.85 -6.39 17.99
N VAL A 61 7.38 -7.56 17.68
CA VAL A 61 6.96 -8.83 18.26
C VAL A 61 8.18 -9.54 18.84
N ASP A 62 8.18 -9.79 20.13
CA ASP A 62 9.26 -10.49 20.83
C ASP A 62 8.84 -11.93 21.14
N ILE A 63 9.39 -12.88 20.38
CA ILE A 63 9.09 -14.31 20.47
C ILE A 63 10.09 -14.97 21.41
N LYS A 64 9.59 -15.51 22.54
CA LYS A 64 10.40 -16.03 23.66
C LYS A 64 10.46 -17.56 23.66
N GLU A 65 11.52 -18.11 24.25
CA GLU A 65 11.76 -19.58 24.36
C GLU A 65 10.70 -20.32 25.19
N ASP A 66 9.95 -19.62 26.06
CA ASP A 66 8.94 -20.22 26.94
C ASP A 66 7.57 -20.39 26.29
N GLY A 67 7.46 -20.21 24.97
CA GLY A 67 6.21 -20.26 24.23
C GLY A 67 5.36 -19.01 24.36
N LYS A 68 5.91 -17.94 24.95
CA LYS A 68 5.27 -16.64 25.05
C LYS A 68 5.75 -15.68 23.98
N MET A 69 4.89 -14.74 23.65
CA MET A 69 5.15 -13.68 22.72
C MET A 69 4.61 -12.36 23.27
N GLU A 70 5.38 -11.30 23.12
CA GLU A 70 4.97 -9.94 23.46
C GLU A 70 4.91 -9.10 22.18
N THR A 71 3.75 -8.51 21.92
CA THR A 71 3.59 -7.53 20.83
C THR A 71 3.57 -6.14 21.44
N THR A 72 4.48 -5.29 21.04
CA THR A 72 4.54 -3.89 21.43
C THR A 72 4.12 -3.04 20.24
N SER A 73 3.09 -2.22 20.38
CA SER A 73 2.63 -1.28 19.39
C SER A 73 2.61 0.14 19.92
N SER A 74 3.00 1.10 19.09
CA SER A 74 2.89 2.53 19.37
C SER A 74 2.40 3.28 18.16
N VAL A 75 1.66 4.36 18.39
CA VAL A 75 1.14 5.25 17.33
C VAL A 75 1.47 6.69 17.71
N TYR A 76 2.13 7.44 16.82
CA TYR A 76 2.42 8.87 16.99
C TYR A 76 3.09 9.29 18.30
N GLY A 77 3.96 8.44 18.85
CA GLY A 77 4.67 8.75 20.09
C GLY A 77 3.77 8.68 21.33
N GLU A 78 2.62 8.02 21.22
CA GLU A 78 1.85 7.58 22.38
C GLU A 78 2.66 6.56 23.20
N GLU A 79 2.28 6.38 24.46
CA GLU A 79 2.92 5.33 25.27
C GLU A 79 2.67 3.97 24.61
N PRO A 80 3.71 3.13 24.43
CA PRO A 80 3.56 1.83 23.81
C PRO A 80 2.57 0.95 24.57
N GLU A 81 1.68 0.30 23.83
CA GLU A 81 0.83 -0.77 24.34
C GLU A 81 1.54 -2.11 24.18
N VAL A 82 1.43 -2.96 25.17
CA VAL A 82 2.04 -4.30 25.17
C VAL A 82 0.96 -5.35 25.39
N ASP A 83 0.87 -6.27 24.42
CA ASP A 83 -0.02 -7.43 24.47
C ASP A 83 0.77 -8.71 24.60
N GLU A 84 0.33 -9.60 25.52
CA GLU A 84 0.91 -10.93 25.68
C GLU A 84 0.08 -11.98 24.93
N SER A 85 0.76 -12.90 24.26
CA SER A 85 0.18 -14.00 23.50
C SER A 85 1.02 -15.26 23.69
N GLU A 86 0.54 -16.37 23.15
CA GLU A 86 1.27 -17.64 23.13
C GLU A 86 1.61 -18.02 21.68
N TRP A 87 2.73 -18.73 21.53
CA TRP A 87 3.15 -19.24 20.23
C TRP A 87 3.65 -20.67 20.32
N LYS A 88 3.57 -21.41 19.22
CA LYS A 88 4.20 -22.73 19.04
C LYS A 88 4.45 -23.00 17.55
N ILE A 89 5.28 -23.99 17.27
CA ILE A 89 5.41 -24.56 15.92
C ILE A 89 4.63 -25.86 15.83
N GLU A 90 3.79 -25.97 14.81
CA GLU A 90 3.06 -27.19 14.49
C GLU A 90 2.93 -27.33 12.97
N ASN A 91 3.33 -28.52 12.43
CA ASN A 91 3.29 -28.81 10.98
C ASN A 91 4.06 -27.78 10.13
N ASP A 92 5.25 -27.37 10.56
CA ASP A 92 6.11 -26.35 9.89
C ASP A 92 5.45 -24.96 9.78
N LYS A 93 4.45 -24.66 10.61
CA LYS A 93 3.82 -23.36 10.73
C LYS A 93 3.99 -22.81 12.13
N ILE A 94 4.04 -21.51 12.23
CA ILE A 94 3.97 -20.81 13.51
C ILE A 94 2.48 -20.58 13.81
N LEU A 95 2.04 -21.04 14.96
CA LEU A 95 0.71 -20.78 15.49
C LEU A 95 0.83 -19.72 16.58
N MET A 96 0.15 -18.59 16.42
CA MET A 96 0.08 -17.52 17.40
C MET A 96 -1.33 -17.51 17.99
N THR A 97 -1.43 -17.51 19.32
CA THR A 97 -2.73 -17.56 20.01
C THR A 97 -2.89 -16.33 20.90
N HIS A 98 -3.91 -15.55 20.63
CA HIS A 98 -4.30 -14.38 21.39
C HIS A 98 -5.81 -14.43 21.67
N ASN A 99 -6.23 -14.25 22.94
CA ASN A 99 -7.65 -14.26 23.35
C ASN A 99 -8.43 -15.48 22.84
N ASP A 100 -7.88 -16.69 22.96
CA ASP A 100 -8.46 -17.97 22.48
C ASP A 100 -8.62 -18.08 20.95
N GLN A 101 -8.12 -17.12 20.17
CA GLN A 101 -8.03 -17.18 18.71
C GLN A 101 -6.63 -17.58 18.31
N THR A 102 -6.52 -18.54 17.41
CA THR A 102 -5.22 -19.01 16.90
C THR A 102 -5.12 -18.70 15.41
N GLU A 103 -4.08 -17.98 15.06
CA GLU A 103 -3.74 -17.64 13.68
C GLU A 103 -2.52 -18.43 13.24
N GLU A 104 -2.55 -18.90 11.98
CA GLU A 104 -1.42 -19.56 11.35
C GLU A 104 -0.55 -18.52 10.65
N CYS A 105 0.74 -18.50 10.97
CA CYS A 105 1.71 -17.67 10.29
C CYS A 105 2.61 -18.52 9.41
N GLU A 106 2.91 -18.00 8.23
CA GLU A 106 3.88 -18.61 7.31
C GLU A 106 5.29 -18.08 7.60
N TYR A 107 6.26 -18.98 7.67
CA TYR A 107 7.68 -18.62 7.73
C TYR A 107 8.36 -18.96 6.42
N LYS A 108 8.94 -17.96 5.78
CA LYS A 108 9.63 -18.12 4.51
C LYS A 108 10.73 -17.07 4.33
N ASP A 109 11.90 -17.52 3.89
CA ASP A 109 13.03 -16.66 3.55
C ASP A 109 13.41 -15.67 4.68
N GLY A 110 13.31 -16.09 5.96
CA GLY A 110 13.62 -15.27 7.12
C GLY A 110 12.53 -14.23 7.46
N LYS A 111 11.34 -14.36 6.89
CA LYS A 111 10.19 -13.50 7.17
C LYS A 111 9.03 -14.30 7.75
N ILE A 112 8.27 -13.69 8.64
CA ILE A 112 7.00 -14.22 9.14
C ILE A 112 5.88 -13.41 8.47
N THR A 113 4.92 -14.13 7.89
CA THR A 113 3.70 -13.53 7.33
C THR A 113 2.52 -13.95 8.18
N LEU A 114 1.84 -12.97 8.76
CA LEU A 114 0.60 -13.14 9.52
C LEU A 114 -0.53 -12.48 8.76
N THR A 115 -1.60 -13.21 8.52
CA THR A 115 -2.84 -12.64 7.93
C THR A 115 -3.99 -12.87 8.92
N ALA A 116 -4.58 -11.80 9.40
CA ALA A 116 -5.71 -11.81 10.30
C ALA A 116 -6.68 -10.67 9.95
N ASP A 117 -7.98 -10.97 9.95
CA ASP A 117 -9.07 -9.99 9.70
C ASP A 117 -8.89 -9.14 8.43
N GLY A 118 -8.35 -9.74 7.36
CA GLY A 118 -8.11 -9.05 6.08
C GLY A 118 -6.85 -8.16 6.07
N THR A 119 -6.08 -8.14 7.16
CA THR A 119 -4.78 -7.46 7.23
C THR A 119 -3.66 -8.48 7.17
N THR A 120 -2.68 -8.24 6.31
CA THR A 120 -1.45 -9.02 6.25
C THR A 120 -0.30 -8.20 6.79
N MET A 121 0.45 -8.80 7.72
CA MET A 121 1.67 -8.22 8.28
C MET A 121 2.87 -9.08 7.88
N ILE A 122 3.92 -8.43 7.41
CA ILE A 122 5.21 -9.08 7.11
C ILE A 122 6.23 -8.58 8.11
N LEU A 123 6.80 -9.54 8.85
CA LEU A 123 7.77 -9.27 9.89
C LEU A 123 9.14 -9.81 9.47
N SER A 124 10.20 -9.11 9.85
CA SER A 124 11.58 -9.59 9.78
C SER A 124 12.35 -9.24 11.05
N GLN A 125 13.48 -9.92 11.29
CA GLN A 125 14.37 -9.59 12.41
C GLN A 125 15.25 -8.38 12.13
N GLU A 126 15.31 -7.93 10.87
CA GLU A 126 15.94 -6.69 10.48
C GLU A 126 14.88 -5.57 10.46
N LYS A 127 15.09 -4.52 11.25
CA LYS A 127 14.21 -3.35 11.25
C LYS A 127 14.48 -2.52 10.01
N GLU A 128 13.46 -2.29 9.20
CA GLU A 128 13.50 -1.34 8.11
C GLU A 128 13.07 0.03 8.64
N GLU A 129 13.84 1.06 8.34
CA GLU A 129 13.49 2.43 8.73
C GLU A 129 12.58 3.03 7.66
N TYR A 130 11.46 3.59 8.09
CA TYR A 130 10.58 4.32 7.19
C TYR A 130 11.17 5.68 6.84
N GLU A 131 11.39 5.90 5.57
CA GLU A 131 11.78 7.21 5.05
C GLU A 131 10.54 7.85 4.40
N PRO A 132 9.93 8.89 5.04
CA PRO A 132 8.81 9.57 4.44
C PRO A 132 9.23 10.25 3.13
N TYR A 133 8.34 10.22 2.15
CA TYR A 133 8.56 10.97 0.93
C TYR A 133 8.68 12.46 1.24
N VAL A 134 9.76 13.06 0.82
CA VAL A 134 9.98 14.51 0.91
C VAL A 134 9.71 15.09 -0.48
N PRO A 135 8.68 15.94 -0.65
CA PRO A 135 8.40 16.56 -1.93
C PRO A 135 9.60 17.32 -2.49
N GLY A 136 9.82 17.17 -3.78
CA GLY A 136 10.79 17.95 -4.52
C GLY A 136 10.46 19.45 -4.49
N LYS A 137 11.33 20.26 -5.09
CA LYS A 137 11.06 21.71 -5.19
C LYS A 137 10.14 21.97 -6.38
N PRO A 138 9.24 22.96 -6.28
CA PRO A 138 8.45 23.39 -7.42
C PRO A 138 9.35 23.84 -8.57
N VAL A 139 9.03 23.38 -9.78
CA VAL A 139 9.67 23.84 -11.02
C VAL A 139 9.36 25.33 -11.21
N GLU A 140 10.40 26.13 -11.51
CA GLU A 140 10.21 27.55 -11.77
C GLU A 140 9.74 27.81 -13.20
N ASN A 141 8.72 28.64 -13.37
CA ASN A 141 8.13 29.05 -14.64
C ASN A 141 7.72 27.89 -15.57
N PRO A 142 6.97 26.89 -15.08
CA PRO A 142 6.47 25.81 -15.93
C PRO A 142 5.50 26.38 -16.98
N THR A 143 5.39 25.68 -18.07
CA THR A 143 4.40 25.96 -19.12
C THR A 143 3.28 24.92 -19.06
N MET A 144 2.14 25.13 -19.73
CA MET A 144 1.08 24.13 -19.81
C MET A 144 1.60 22.78 -20.30
N LYS A 145 2.52 22.80 -21.25
CA LYS A 145 3.12 21.59 -21.82
C LYS A 145 3.85 20.71 -20.77
N ASP A 146 4.38 21.32 -19.74
CA ASP A 146 5.10 20.59 -18.68
C ASP A 146 4.14 19.80 -17.77
N PHE A 147 2.84 20.16 -17.79
CA PHE A 147 1.78 19.47 -17.06
C PHE A 147 1.03 18.46 -17.93
N GLU A 148 1.21 18.46 -19.27
CA GLU A 148 0.54 17.51 -20.15
C GLU A 148 0.93 16.07 -19.84
N GLY A 149 -0.05 15.15 -19.89
CA GLY A 149 0.13 13.72 -19.69
C GLY A 149 -0.87 13.11 -18.71
N GLU A 150 -0.59 11.85 -18.37
CA GLU A 150 -1.39 11.06 -17.45
C GLU A 150 -0.72 11.07 -16.06
N TRP A 151 -1.52 11.34 -15.04
CA TRP A 151 -1.09 11.45 -13.66
C TRP A 151 -1.94 10.53 -12.79
N SER A 152 -1.32 9.82 -11.87
CA SER A 152 -2.03 9.00 -10.88
C SER A 152 -1.69 9.50 -9.48
N CYS A 153 -2.71 9.63 -8.63
CA CYS A 153 -2.51 9.90 -7.22
C CYS A 153 -1.99 8.63 -6.54
N THR A 154 -0.78 8.64 -6.06
CA THR A 154 -0.15 7.49 -5.42
C THR A 154 0.05 7.67 -3.92
N LEU A 155 0.02 8.92 -3.45
CA LEU A 155 0.28 9.27 -2.07
C LEU A 155 -0.60 10.44 -1.64
N MET A 156 -1.16 10.34 -0.47
CA MET A 156 -1.89 11.42 0.21
C MET A 156 -1.23 11.70 1.55
N GLU A 157 -1.10 12.97 1.90
CA GLU A 157 -0.66 13.37 3.23
C GLU A 157 -1.83 14.02 3.98
N ALA A 158 -2.13 13.50 5.15
CA ALA A 158 -3.12 14.07 6.05
C ALA A 158 -2.66 13.89 7.50
N PHE A 159 -2.79 14.92 8.31
CA PHE A 159 -2.43 14.92 9.74
C PHE A 159 -0.98 14.49 10.03
N GLY A 160 -0.05 14.72 9.09
CA GLY A 160 1.35 14.30 9.20
C GLY A 160 1.61 12.83 8.83
N MET A 161 0.58 12.12 8.36
CA MET A 161 0.68 10.76 7.84
C MET A 161 0.78 10.78 6.33
N GLN A 162 1.60 9.90 5.77
CA GLN A 162 1.66 9.67 4.34
C GLN A 162 1.04 8.32 4.02
N MET A 163 -0.09 8.34 3.36
CA MET A 163 -0.88 7.15 3.04
C MET A 163 -0.86 6.88 1.54
N PRO A 164 -0.59 5.63 1.11
CA PRO A 164 -0.76 5.27 -0.28
C PRO A 164 -2.24 5.41 -0.69
N VAL A 165 -2.47 5.93 -1.90
CA VAL A 165 -3.81 6.03 -2.46
C VAL A 165 -4.06 4.84 -3.38
N ASN A 166 -4.99 3.99 -2.98
CA ASN A 166 -5.49 2.86 -3.77
C ASN A 166 -6.86 2.42 -3.23
N ALA A 167 -7.60 1.65 -4.03
CA ALA A 167 -8.97 1.22 -3.69
C ALA A 167 -9.05 0.45 -2.37
N ASP A 168 -8.04 -0.38 -2.05
CA ASP A 168 -8.09 -1.26 -0.88
C ASP A 168 -7.77 -0.52 0.42
N PHE A 169 -6.88 0.47 0.38
CA PHE A 169 -6.45 1.20 1.57
C PHE A 169 -7.29 2.45 1.83
N THR A 170 -7.41 3.33 0.82
CA THR A 170 -8.17 4.59 0.98
C THR A 170 -9.62 4.48 0.54
N GLY A 171 -9.99 3.36 -0.09
CA GLY A 171 -11.34 3.15 -0.65
C GLY A 171 -11.57 3.86 -1.98
N PHE A 172 -10.53 4.54 -2.51
CA PHE A 172 -10.62 5.23 -3.79
C PHE A 172 -9.31 5.22 -4.56
N GLU A 173 -9.42 5.42 -5.87
CA GLU A 173 -8.31 5.71 -6.78
C GLU A 173 -8.59 7.04 -7.48
N MET A 174 -7.54 7.81 -7.75
CA MET A 174 -7.67 9.07 -8.45
C MET A 174 -6.59 9.19 -9.52
N SER A 175 -7.01 9.55 -10.72
CA SER A 175 -6.12 9.87 -11.82
C SER A 175 -6.55 11.17 -12.50
N MET A 176 -5.63 11.78 -13.24
CA MET A 176 -5.85 13.01 -13.99
C MET A 176 -5.13 12.94 -15.33
N SER A 177 -5.80 13.29 -16.39
CA SER A 177 -5.17 13.56 -17.69
C SER A 177 -5.19 15.06 -17.97
N VAL A 178 -4.11 15.56 -18.56
CA VAL A 178 -4.00 16.97 -18.99
C VAL A 178 -3.61 17.03 -20.45
N GLU A 179 -4.42 17.67 -21.29
CA GLU A 179 -4.17 17.84 -22.72
C GLU A 179 -4.71 19.20 -23.20
N ASP A 180 -3.89 19.97 -23.90
CA ASP A 180 -4.25 21.29 -24.48
C ASP A 180 -4.96 22.23 -23.50
N GLY A 181 -4.54 22.27 -22.25
CA GLY A 181 -5.13 23.12 -21.20
C GLY A 181 -6.47 22.62 -20.66
N LYS A 182 -6.88 21.42 -20.99
CA LYS A 182 -8.01 20.72 -20.38
C LYS A 182 -7.50 19.64 -19.46
N ALA A 183 -8.19 19.39 -18.37
CA ALA A 183 -7.93 18.28 -17.50
C ALA A 183 -9.20 17.44 -17.29
N GLU A 184 -9.05 16.13 -17.26
CA GLU A 184 -10.09 15.20 -16.83
C GLU A 184 -9.57 14.53 -15.56
N ILE A 185 -10.33 14.64 -14.48
CA ILE A 185 -10.07 13.88 -13.25
C ILE A 185 -11.03 12.70 -13.21
N ILE A 186 -10.48 11.51 -12.97
CA ILE A 186 -11.24 10.29 -12.77
C ILE A 186 -11.05 9.87 -11.32
N LEU A 187 -12.15 9.75 -10.61
CA LEU A 187 -12.23 9.18 -9.27
C LEU A 187 -12.97 7.85 -9.34
N ILE A 188 -12.39 6.80 -8.79
CA ILE A 188 -13.04 5.50 -8.61
C ILE A 188 -13.20 5.30 -7.11
N GLU A 189 -14.44 5.24 -6.63
CA GLU A 189 -14.78 5.00 -5.24
C GLU A 189 -15.78 3.82 -5.16
N SER A 190 -15.44 2.81 -4.38
CA SER A 190 -16.27 1.59 -4.25
C SER A 190 -16.63 0.94 -5.61
N GLY A 191 -15.77 1.09 -6.62
CA GLY A 191 -15.97 0.57 -7.97
C GLY A 191 -16.87 1.44 -8.85
N GLU A 192 -17.36 2.57 -8.36
CA GLU A 192 -18.09 3.57 -9.16
C GLU A 192 -17.11 4.63 -9.69
N GLU A 193 -17.15 4.86 -11.00
CA GLU A 193 -16.31 5.84 -11.69
C GLU A 193 -17.02 7.18 -11.82
N THR A 194 -16.39 8.24 -11.35
CA THR A 194 -16.81 9.64 -11.55
C THR A 194 -15.77 10.37 -12.38
N LYS A 195 -16.19 11.01 -13.48
CA LYS A 195 -15.33 11.85 -14.33
C LYS A 195 -15.73 13.31 -14.21
N VAL A 196 -14.72 14.17 -14.10
CA VAL A 196 -14.91 15.62 -14.04
C VAL A 196 -13.98 16.30 -15.03
N GLU A 197 -14.56 17.09 -15.95
CA GLU A 197 -13.80 17.92 -16.87
C GLU A 197 -13.53 19.30 -16.27
N LEU A 198 -12.27 19.73 -16.35
CA LEU A 198 -11.80 20.98 -15.78
C LEU A 198 -11.04 21.78 -16.84
N GLN A 199 -11.05 23.09 -16.71
CA GLN A 199 -10.18 23.98 -17.49
C GLN A 199 -8.94 24.31 -16.70
N GLY A 200 -7.76 24.09 -17.28
CA GLY A 200 -6.46 24.36 -16.69
C GLY A 200 -5.84 25.65 -17.23
N ASP A 201 -5.26 26.41 -16.33
CA ASP A 201 -4.40 27.56 -16.62
C ASP A 201 -3.14 27.48 -15.77
N VAL A 202 -2.01 28.00 -16.28
CA VAL A 202 -0.80 28.13 -15.47
C VAL A 202 -0.74 29.51 -14.85
N GLU A 203 -0.86 29.56 -13.53
CA GLU A 203 -0.75 30.78 -12.72
C GLU A 203 0.50 30.72 -11.84
N GLY A 204 1.52 31.54 -12.17
CA GLY A 204 2.83 31.47 -11.50
C GLY A 204 3.52 30.16 -11.79
N ASN A 205 3.79 29.35 -10.75
CA ASN A 205 4.43 28.04 -10.86
C ASN A 205 3.42 26.86 -10.75
N ALA A 206 2.14 27.14 -10.75
CA ALA A 206 1.13 26.11 -10.54
C ALA A 206 0.16 25.97 -11.71
N LEU A 207 -0.25 24.74 -12.00
CA LEU A 207 -1.44 24.44 -12.76
C LEU A 207 -2.67 24.70 -11.87
N VAL A 208 -3.57 25.58 -12.31
CA VAL A 208 -4.82 25.87 -11.63
C VAL A 208 -5.96 25.28 -12.44
N LEU A 209 -6.72 24.39 -11.84
CA LEU A 209 -7.87 23.74 -12.44
C LEU A 209 -9.17 24.39 -11.95
N LYS A 210 -10.08 24.69 -12.87
CA LYS A 210 -11.37 25.29 -12.60
C LYS A 210 -12.47 24.44 -13.19
N ALA A 211 -13.55 24.23 -12.45
CA ALA A 211 -14.72 23.54 -12.94
C ALA A 211 -15.34 24.29 -14.15
N VAL A 212 -15.74 23.53 -15.16
CA VAL A 212 -16.36 24.11 -16.36
C VAL A 212 -17.82 24.47 -16.09
N THR A 213 -18.49 23.77 -15.20
CA THR A 213 -19.88 24.00 -14.80
C THR A 213 -20.04 24.03 -13.27
N GLU A 214 -21.06 24.77 -12.76
CA GLU A 214 -21.33 24.83 -11.32
C GLU A 214 -21.76 23.48 -10.71
N ASP A 215 -22.36 22.61 -11.52
CA ASP A 215 -22.80 21.26 -11.08
C ASP A 215 -21.63 20.29 -10.85
N GLU A 216 -20.49 20.52 -11.49
CA GLU A 216 -19.29 19.68 -11.36
C GLU A 216 -18.46 20.01 -10.12
N ALA A 217 -18.60 21.21 -9.56
CA ALA A 217 -17.81 21.70 -8.43
C ALA A 217 -18.11 21.01 -7.09
N GLY A 218 -19.17 20.21 -6.98
CA GLY A 218 -19.73 19.78 -5.69
C GLY A 218 -19.80 18.26 -5.44
N THR A 219 -19.25 17.41 -6.29
CA THR A 219 -19.49 15.96 -6.22
C THR A 219 -18.41 15.13 -5.50
N MET A 220 -17.37 15.76 -4.99
CA MET A 220 -16.26 15.05 -4.33
C MET A 220 -16.01 15.54 -2.90
N PHE A 221 -15.33 14.72 -2.11
CA PHE A 221 -14.77 15.06 -0.79
C PHE A 221 -13.87 16.31 -0.81
N PHE A 222 -13.45 16.77 -1.99
CA PHE A 222 -12.65 17.95 -2.23
C PHE A 222 -13.44 18.93 -3.10
N SER A 223 -13.34 20.22 -2.80
CA SER A 223 -13.81 21.25 -3.74
C SER A 223 -12.89 21.21 -4.97
N LEU A 224 -13.42 20.79 -6.10
CA LEU A 224 -12.66 20.77 -7.37
C LEU A 224 -12.46 22.18 -7.95
N ASP A 225 -13.13 23.19 -7.38
CA ASP A 225 -12.96 24.56 -7.85
C ASP A 225 -11.67 25.16 -7.31
N ASN A 226 -10.81 25.58 -8.23
CA ASN A 226 -9.49 26.18 -7.97
C ASN A 226 -8.44 25.20 -7.35
N MET A 227 -8.47 23.93 -7.72
CA MET A 227 -7.36 23.02 -7.38
C MET A 227 -6.06 23.53 -7.99
N LYS A 228 -4.99 23.49 -7.21
CA LYS A 228 -3.66 23.94 -7.64
C LYS A 228 -2.65 22.84 -7.50
N PHE A 229 -1.86 22.65 -8.55
CA PHE A 229 -0.81 21.64 -8.58
C PHE A 229 0.53 22.28 -8.92
N ASN A 230 1.54 22.01 -8.10
CA ASN A 230 2.91 22.28 -8.46
C ASN A 230 3.53 21.08 -9.15
N LEU A 231 4.20 21.31 -10.28
CA LEU A 231 5.14 20.33 -10.82
C LEU A 231 6.42 20.40 -10.02
N LEU A 232 6.90 19.26 -9.54
CA LEU A 232 8.11 19.16 -8.72
C LEU A 232 9.31 18.74 -9.60
N ASP A 233 10.52 19.07 -9.15
CA ASP A 233 11.76 18.76 -9.86
C ASP A 233 12.08 17.25 -9.90
N ASP A 234 11.39 16.44 -9.13
CA ASP A 234 11.40 14.97 -9.19
C ASP A 234 10.39 14.38 -10.19
N GLY A 235 9.68 15.22 -10.93
CA GLY A 235 8.71 14.83 -11.97
C GLY A 235 7.35 14.43 -11.42
N LYS A 236 7.00 14.80 -10.20
CA LYS A 236 5.69 14.55 -9.59
C LYS A 236 4.82 15.81 -9.58
N LEU A 237 3.51 15.63 -9.49
CA LEU A 237 2.56 16.71 -9.20
C LEU A 237 2.18 16.69 -7.73
N CYS A 238 2.20 17.87 -7.12
CA CYS A 238 1.76 18.07 -5.74
C CYS A 238 0.57 19.02 -5.71
N LEU A 239 -0.56 18.56 -5.19
CA LEU A 239 -1.72 19.40 -4.87
C LEU A 239 -1.36 20.30 -3.68
N ILE A 240 -1.67 21.61 -3.76
CA ILE A 240 -1.34 22.64 -2.77
C ILE A 240 -2.57 23.43 -2.31
#